data_0ef9bf3aadeaf37ce9aa7b7a300da5c2
#
_entry.id   0ef9bf3aadeaf37ce9aa7b7a300da5c2
#
_cell.length_a   1.000
_cell.length_b   1.000
_cell.length_c   1.000
_cell.angle_alpha   90.00
_cell.angle_beta   90.00
_cell.angle_gamma   90.00
#
_symmetry.space_group_name_H-M   'P 1'
#
loop_
_entity.id
_entity.type
_entity.pdbx_description
1 polymer ?
#
loop_
_entity_poly.entity_id
_entity_poly.type
_entity_poly.pdbx_seq_one_letter_code
_entity_poly.pdbx_strand_id
1 'polypeptide(L)'
;EPAVKFIDTVHGLTSMDEENPVSEVLSRFKEICSDMDLDLPNIAMRDKDYDLGGMKNYMENVYQRFQDANRVRKDLQTVIQENKDALVTVKNIESIDLNLDDLFDCKYIKFRFGRLPLDSVAKLRYYRNRPFVFKSFSQDDTYSWCIYMTTEKYEGDVDNVFSSLYFERIRIPQFVHGTPESAAQTLLDEIENDEKQILHVDDVIEKLKGECREEMAKIKGELEFLDRTFVARKYVVGLGQRFSITG
;
A
#
# COMPACT_ATOMS: atom_id res chain seq x y z
N GLU A 1 -32.37 22.16 -23.85
CA GLU A 1 -33.42 21.38 -24.59
C GLU A 1 -34.34 22.21 -25.51
N PRO A 2 -34.60 23.53 -25.27
CA PRO A 2 -35.33 24.34 -26.25
C PRO A 2 -34.61 24.47 -27.60
N ALA A 3 -33.26 24.53 -27.61
CA ALA A 3 -32.46 24.64 -28.82
C ALA A 3 -32.58 23.40 -29.74
N VAL A 4 -32.69 22.21 -29.19
CA VAL A 4 -32.81 20.94 -29.94
C VAL A 4 -34.14 20.92 -30.71
N LYS A 5 -35.24 21.39 -30.13
CA LYS A 5 -36.53 21.48 -30.82
C LYS A 5 -36.55 22.51 -31.97
N PHE A 6 -35.71 23.55 -31.88
CA PHE A 6 -35.58 24.55 -32.96
C PHE A 6 -34.79 24.05 -34.14
N ILE A 7 -33.80 23.17 -33.93
CA ILE A 7 -32.97 22.57 -34.99
C ILE A 7 -33.83 21.73 -35.94
N ASP A 8 -34.79 20.98 -35.40
CA ASP A 8 -35.68 20.11 -36.20
C ASP A 8 -36.72 20.88 -37.05
N THR A 9 -36.95 22.16 -36.76
CA THR A 9 -37.99 22.97 -37.43
C THR A 9 -37.48 24.01 -38.42
N VAL A 10 -36.18 24.35 -38.40
CA VAL A 10 -35.60 25.41 -39.25
C VAL A 10 -34.45 24.85 -40.08
N HIS A 11 -34.60 24.82 -41.39
CA HIS A 11 -33.55 24.41 -42.34
C HIS A 11 -32.31 25.33 -42.24
N GLY A 12 -31.14 24.73 -42.08
CA GLY A 12 -29.83 25.42 -42.01
C GLY A 12 -29.29 25.70 -40.60
N LEU A 13 -29.98 25.23 -39.56
CA LEU A 13 -29.44 25.22 -38.23
C LEU A 13 -28.62 23.94 -38.00
N THR A 14 -27.44 24.08 -37.38
CA THR A 14 -26.58 22.96 -36.99
C THR A 14 -26.32 23.00 -35.48
N SER A 15 -26.43 21.86 -34.83
CA SER A 15 -26.00 21.70 -33.45
C SER A 15 -24.48 21.84 -33.37
N MET A 16 -23.98 22.55 -32.36
CA MET A 16 -22.55 22.57 -31.98
C MET A 16 -22.23 21.46 -31.00
N ASP A 17 -22.71 20.25 -31.26
CA ASP A 17 -22.56 19.10 -30.39
C ASP A 17 -21.18 18.43 -30.66
N GLU A 18 -20.10 19.11 -30.23
CA GLU A 18 -18.78 18.56 -30.24
C GLU A 18 -18.53 17.83 -28.89
N GLU A 19 -17.80 16.71 -28.97
CA GLU A 19 -17.32 16.05 -27.73
C GLU A 19 -16.49 17.03 -26.92
N ASN A 20 -16.75 17.10 -25.60
CA ASN A 20 -16.01 17.97 -24.71
C ASN A 20 -14.63 17.36 -24.36
N PRO A 21 -13.54 17.83 -24.99
CA PRO A 21 -12.21 17.28 -24.76
C PRO A 21 -11.67 17.57 -23.35
N VAL A 22 -12.32 18.49 -22.63
CA VAL A 22 -11.91 18.92 -21.28
C VAL A 22 -12.43 17.97 -20.21
N SER A 23 -13.56 17.29 -20.46
CA SER A 23 -14.23 16.49 -19.42
C SER A 23 -13.38 15.31 -18.95
N GLU A 24 -12.66 14.66 -19.84
CA GLU A 24 -11.72 13.58 -19.50
C GLU A 24 -10.56 14.11 -18.65
N VAL A 25 -9.96 15.22 -19.07
CA VAL A 25 -8.82 15.84 -18.35
C VAL A 25 -9.26 16.34 -16.98
N LEU A 26 -10.45 16.92 -16.87
CA LEU A 26 -11.01 17.38 -15.60
C LEU A 26 -11.30 16.19 -14.63
N SER A 27 -11.83 15.08 -15.17
CA SER A 27 -12.01 13.86 -14.38
C SER A 27 -10.69 13.34 -13.86
N ARG A 28 -9.70 13.25 -14.71
CA ARG A 28 -8.35 12.82 -14.34
C ARG A 28 -7.70 13.75 -13.31
N PHE A 29 -7.87 15.05 -13.47
CA PHE A 29 -7.41 16.06 -12.51
C PHE A 29 -8.03 15.83 -11.13
N LYS A 30 -9.34 15.55 -11.07
CA LYS A 30 -10.04 15.28 -9.79
C LYS A 30 -9.54 14.00 -9.12
N GLU A 31 -9.27 12.95 -9.89
CA GLU A 31 -8.65 11.72 -9.37
C GLU A 31 -7.28 12.00 -8.75
N ILE A 32 -6.41 12.71 -9.47
CA ILE A 32 -5.08 13.10 -8.99
C ILE A 32 -5.16 13.89 -7.68
N CYS A 33 -6.04 14.90 -7.63
CA CYS A 33 -6.22 15.70 -6.42
C CYS A 33 -6.74 14.87 -5.24
N SER A 34 -7.65 13.93 -5.50
CA SER A 34 -8.18 13.02 -4.48
C SER A 34 -7.10 12.07 -3.94
N ASP A 35 -6.32 11.46 -4.82
CA ASP A 35 -5.24 10.53 -4.44
C ASP A 35 -4.13 11.21 -3.66
N MET A 36 -3.82 12.45 -4.02
CA MET A 36 -2.81 13.26 -3.35
C MET A 36 -3.34 13.96 -2.08
N ASP A 37 -4.64 13.87 -1.80
CA ASP A 37 -5.30 14.65 -0.73
C ASP A 37 -4.96 16.16 -0.84
N LEU A 38 -5.15 16.71 -2.05
CA LEU A 38 -4.88 18.13 -2.35
C LEU A 38 -6.15 18.94 -2.20
N ASP A 39 -6.21 19.78 -1.17
CA ASP A 39 -7.22 20.82 -1.03
C ASP A 39 -6.76 22.10 -1.74
N LEU A 40 -7.42 22.41 -2.86
CA LEU A 40 -7.06 23.51 -3.74
C LEU A 40 -8.07 24.66 -3.63
N PRO A 41 -7.59 25.91 -3.48
CA PRO A 41 -8.46 27.09 -3.50
C PRO A 41 -9.16 27.23 -4.85
N ASN A 42 -10.34 27.82 -4.84
CA ASN A 42 -11.05 28.18 -6.06
C ASN A 42 -10.48 29.50 -6.60
N ILE A 43 -9.88 29.46 -7.77
CA ILE A 43 -9.36 30.63 -8.48
C ILE A 43 -10.31 30.91 -9.66
N ALA A 44 -10.89 32.11 -9.67
CA ALA A 44 -11.73 32.53 -10.80
C ALA A 44 -10.82 32.88 -11.98
N MET A 45 -10.97 32.16 -13.08
CA MET A 45 -10.27 32.40 -14.32
C MET A 45 -11.13 33.25 -15.28
N ARG A 46 -10.46 34.10 -16.05
CA ARG A 46 -11.03 34.86 -17.17
C ARG A 46 -10.43 34.32 -18.47
N ASP A 47 -11.15 34.53 -19.55
CA ASP A 47 -10.81 34.09 -20.89
C ASP A 47 -9.34 34.37 -21.24
N LYS A 48 -8.59 33.31 -21.52
CA LYS A 48 -7.19 33.32 -21.95
C LYS A 48 -6.96 32.16 -22.93
N ASP A 49 -5.95 32.31 -23.76
CA ASP A 49 -5.40 31.17 -24.53
C ASP A 49 -4.94 30.10 -23.55
N TYR A 50 -5.48 28.90 -23.67
CA TYR A 50 -5.18 27.77 -22.81
C TYR A 50 -4.43 26.66 -23.55
N ASP A 51 -3.48 26.05 -22.86
CA ASP A 51 -2.74 24.88 -23.33
C ASP A 51 -3.17 23.64 -22.56
N LEU A 52 -4.18 22.94 -23.06
CA LEU A 52 -4.69 21.71 -22.45
C LEU A 52 -3.61 20.61 -22.37
N GLY A 53 -2.70 20.55 -23.36
CA GLY A 53 -1.59 19.61 -23.40
C GLY A 53 -0.57 19.89 -22.30
N GLY A 54 -0.20 21.17 -22.13
CA GLY A 54 0.70 21.61 -21.05
C GLY A 54 0.14 21.34 -19.67
N MET A 55 -1.16 21.64 -19.46
CA MET A 55 -1.85 21.32 -18.18
C MET A 55 -1.80 19.83 -17.88
N LYS A 56 -2.15 18.97 -18.85
CA LYS A 56 -2.12 17.52 -18.70
C LYS A 56 -0.73 17.02 -18.36
N ASN A 57 0.28 17.50 -19.08
CA ASN A 57 1.68 17.11 -18.83
C ASN A 57 2.16 17.53 -17.44
N TYR A 58 1.79 18.73 -16.99
CA TYR A 58 2.18 19.21 -15.67
C TYR A 58 1.56 18.36 -14.56
N MET A 59 0.23 18.14 -14.60
CA MET A 59 -0.46 17.38 -13.56
C MET A 59 0.01 15.93 -13.50
N GLU A 60 0.26 15.27 -14.65
CA GLU A 60 0.77 13.90 -14.69
C GLU A 60 2.22 13.82 -14.16
N ASN A 61 3.05 14.82 -14.44
CA ASN A 61 4.41 14.88 -13.89
C ASN A 61 4.40 15.02 -12.36
N VAL A 62 3.56 15.91 -11.83
CA VAL A 62 3.38 16.06 -10.37
C VAL A 62 2.88 14.75 -9.75
N TYR A 63 1.90 14.12 -10.38
CA TYR A 63 1.32 12.87 -9.91
C TYR A 63 2.34 11.72 -9.93
N GLN A 64 3.15 11.62 -10.98
CA GLN A 64 4.20 10.62 -11.06
C GLN A 64 5.21 10.76 -9.90
N ARG A 65 5.67 11.99 -9.62
CA ARG A 65 6.57 12.27 -8.48
C ARG A 65 5.94 11.87 -7.15
N PHE A 66 4.64 12.15 -6.97
CA PHE A 66 3.89 11.73 -5.79
C PHE A 66 3.81 10.21 -5.68
N GLN A 67 3.48 9.52 -6.78
CA GLN A 67 3.38 8.06 -6.80
C GLN A 67 4.71 7.39 -6.47
N ASP A 68 5.83 7.92 -6.98
CA ASP A 68 7.16 7.38 -6.71
C ASP A 68 7.50 7.50 -5.21
N ALA A 69 7.26 8.67 -4.61
CA ALA A 69 7.46 8.86 -3.17
C ALA A 69 6.51 7.98 -2.33
N ASN A 70 5.23 7.90 -2.71
CA ASN A 70 4.22 7.09 -2.01
C ASN A 70 4.50 5.58 -2.12
N ARG A 71 5.13 5.13 -3.20
CA ARG A 71 5.60 3.75 -3.35
C ARG A 71 6.68 3.45 -2.32
N VAL A 72 7.71 4.28 -2.24
CA VAL A 72 8.77 4.13 -1.23
C VAL A 72 8.20 4.08 0.18
N ARG A 73 7.24 4.96 0.50
CA ARG A 73 6.55 4.96 1.80
C ARG A 73 5.85 3.63 2.09
N LYS A 74 5.13 3.09 1.11
CA LYS A 74 4.41 1.81 1.25
C LYS A 74 5.38 0.63 1.41
N ASP A 75 6.47 0.63 0.67
CA ASP A 75 7.50 -0.42 0.75
C ASP A 75 8.13 -0.41 2.15
N LEU A 76 8.50 0.76 2.67
CA LEU A 76 9.00 0.91 4.05
C LEU A 76 7.97 0.45 5.09
N GLN A 77 6.69 0.82 4.93
CA GLN A 77 5.63 0.37 5.85
C GLN A 77 5.50 -1.16 5.86
N THR A 78 5.66 -1.80 4.70
CA THR A 78 5.63 -3.27 4.60
C THR A 78 6.82 -3.88 5.33
N VAL A 79 8.04 -3.38 5.11
CA VAL A 79 9.26 -3.87 5.79
C VAL A 79 9.15 -3.67 7.30
N ILE A 80 8.69 -2.51 7.77
CA ILE A 80 8.47 -2.25 9.20
C ILE A 80 7.48 -3.26 9.80
N GLN A 81 6.40 -3.58 9.09
CA GLN A 81 5.44 -4.56 9.58
C GLN A 81 6.04 -5.96 9.64
N GLU A 82 6.78 -6.38 8.62
CA GLU A 82 7.50 -7.66 8.61
C GLU A 82 8.51 -7.75 9.74
N ASN A 83 9.28 -6.69 9.99
CA ASN A 83 10.24 -6.63 11.09
C ASN A 83 9.55 -6.64 12.46
N LYS A 84 8.41 -5.96 12.62
CA LYS A 84 7.60 -6.01 13.85
C LYS A 84 7.06 -7.41 14.12
N ASP A 85 6.58 -8.11 13.12
CA ASP A 85 6.09 -9.49 13.25
C ASP A 85 7.24 -10.45 13.56
N ALA A 86 8.41 -10.26 12.94
CA ALA A 86 9.63 -11.00 13.26
C ALA A 86 10.09 -10.76 14.69
N LEU A 87 10.06 -9.50 15.14
CA LEU A 87 10.44 -9.11 16.51
C LEU A 87 9.56 -9.80 17.57
N VAL A 88 8.25 -9.86 17.34
CA VAL A 88 7.34 -10.61 18.23
C VAL A 88 7.74 -12.08 18.30
N THR A 89 8.07 -12.67 17.16
CA THR A 89 8.51 -14.07 17.07
C THR A 89 9.82 -14.30 17.81
N VAL A 90 10.80 -13.42 17.58
CA VAL A 90 12.14 -13.52 18.20
C VAL A 90 12.07 -13.34 19.73
N LYS A 91 11.28 -12.39 20.22
CA LYS A 91 11.07 -12.19 21.67
C LYS A 91 10.50 -13.43 22.35
N ASN A 92 9.65 -14.20 21.69
CA ASN A 92 9.11 -15.43 22.26
C ASN A 92 10.16 -16.53 22.44
N ILE A 93 11.30 -16.43 21.75
CA ILE A 93 12.41 -17.40 21.83
C ILE A 93 13.67 -16.81 22.48
N GLU A 94 13.61 -15.58 22.99
CA GLU A 94 14.77 -14.84 23.56
C GLU A 94 15.45 -15.60 24.71
N SER A 95 14.71 -16.44 25.44
CA SER A 95 15.25 -17.28 26.50
C SER A 95 16.06 -18.48 26.00
N ILE A 96 16.20 -18.67 24.70
CA ILE A 96 16.99 -19.74 24.10
C ILE A 96 18.41 -19.22 23.84
N ASP A 97 19.38 -19.77 24.53
CA ASP A 97 20.81 -19.52 24.26
C ASP A 97 21.25 -20.39 23.06
N LEU A 98 20.85 -20.00 21.86
CA LEU A 98 21.19 -20.68 20.61
C LEU A 98 21.42 -19.64 19.51
N ASN A 99 22.38 -19.90 18.63
CA ASN A 99 22.54 -19.12 17.41
C ASN A 99 21.57 -19.62 16.34
N LEU A 100 20.74 -18.72 15.80
CA LEU A 100 19.74 -19.06 14.78
C LEU A 100 20.38 -19.51 13.47
N ASP A 101 21.56 -18.98 13.13
CA ASP A 101 22.29 -19.38 11.92
C ASP A 101 22.71 -20.86 11.97
N ASP A 102 23.17 -21.32 13.15
CA ASP A 102 23.53 -22.73 13.35
C ASP A 102 22.34 -23.67 13.17
N LEU A 103 21.12 -23.18 13.53
CA LEU A 103 19.90 -23.94 13.33
C LEU A 103 19.47 -23.98 11.86
N PHE A 104 19.59 -22.87 11.15
CA PHE A 104 19.23 -22.78 9.71
C PHE A 104 20.19 -23.60 8.84
N ASP A 105 21.47 -23.64 9.20
CA ASP A 105 22.49 -24.40 8.46
C ASP A 105 22.44 -25.91 8.71
N CYS A 106 21.64 -26.36 9.68
CA CYS A 106 21.55 -27.75 10.05
C CYS A 106 20.79 -28.59 9.01
N LYS A 107 21.52 -29.34 8.17
CA LYS A 107 20.95 -30.11 7.04
C LYS A 107 20.21 -31.37 7.47
N TYR A 108 20.66 -32.04 8.52
CA TYR A 108 20.20 -33.37 8.92
C TYR A 108 19.13 -33.39 10.00
N ILE A 109 19.00 -32.28 10.74
CA ILE A 109 18.04 -32.12 11.82
C ILE A 109 17.08 -31.02 11.43
N LYS A 110 15.79 -31.32 11.51
CA LYS A 110 14.71 -30.37 11.26
C LYS A 110 14.22 -29.83 12.59
N PHE A 111 14.20 -28.51 12.72
CA PHE A 111 13.75 -27.78 13.89
C PHE A 111 12.36 -27.21 13.67
N ARG A 112 11.54 -27.24 14.71
CA ARG A 112 10.23 -26.60 14.71
C ARG A 112 10.07 -25.81 16.00
N PHE A 113 9.95 -24.50 15.84
CA PHE A 113 9.58 -23.61 16.92
C PHE A 113 8.07 -23.44 16.96
N GLY A 114 7.52 -23.28 18.14
CA GLY A 114 6.10 -23.06 18.28
C GLY A 114 5.63 -23.08 19.73
N ARG A 115 4.33 -23.17 19.87
CA ARG A 115 3.69 -23.29 21.17
C ARG A 115 2.78 -24.51 21.20
N LEU A 116 2.73 -25.13 22.36
CA LEU A 116 1.92 -26.30 22.64
C LEU A 116 1.00 -26.01 23.83
N PRO A 117 -0.31 -26.32 23.76
CA PRO A 117 -1.18 -26.19 24.91
C PRO A 117 -0.62 -26.98 26.12
N LEU A 118 -0.70 -26.42 27.32
CA LEU A 118 -0.13 -27.04 28.53
C LEU A 118 -0.66 -28.46 28.76
N ASP A 119 -1.94 -28.68 28.54
CA ASP A 119 -2.55 -30.00 28.64
C ASP A 119 -1.96 -31.02 27.66
N SER A 120 -1.44 -30.55 26.53
CA SER A 120 -0.83 -31.39 25.51
C SER A 120 0.64 -31.70 25.82
N VAL A 121 1.33 -30.83 26.54
CA VAL A 121 2.71 -31.12 27.02
C VAL A 121 2.75 -32.39 27.85
N ALA A 122 1.79 -32.58 28.77
CA ALA A 122 1.68 -33.79 29.56
C ALA A 122 1.45 -35.06 28.72
N LYS A 123 0.82 -34.94 27.56
CA LYS A 123 0.55 -36.06 26.65
C LYS A 123 1.79 -36.53 25.89
N LEU A 124 2.85 -35.70 25.76
CA LEU A 124 4.10 -36.09 25.12
C LEU A 124 4.75 -37.33 25.77
N ARG A 125 4.45 -37.62 27.03
CA ARG A 125 4.90 -38.85 27.72
C ARG A 125 4.50 -40.13 26.97
N TYR A 126 3.40 -40.12 26.21
CA TYR A 126 2.92 -41.29 25.47
C TYR A 126 3.70 -41.51 24.17
N TYR A 127 4.49 -40.51 23.74
CA TYR A 127 5.27 -40.52 22.50
C TYR A 127 6.77 -40.64 22.74
N ARG A 128 7.21 -41.00 23.94
CA ARG A 128 8.66 -41.11 24.35
C ARG A 128 9.49 -42.00 23.42
N ASN A 129 8.87 -42.98 22.76
CA ASN A 129 9.55 -43.91 21.83
C ASN A 129 9.64 -43.37 20.41
N ARG A 130 9.19 -42.16 20.14
CA ARG A 130 9.30 -41.52 18.82
C ARG A 130 10.63 -40.75 18.73
N PRO A 131 11.21 -40.69 17.51
CA PRO A 131 12.54 -40.12 17.29
C PRO A 131 12.52 -38.59 17.22
N PHE A 132 12.20 -37.94 18.33
CA PHE A 132 12.27 -36.51 18.48
C PHE A 132 12.88 -36.09 19.82
N VAL A 133 13.44 -34.90 19.85
CA VAL A 133 13.83 -34.18 21.08
C VAL A 133 12.90 -33.02 21.25
N PHE A 134 12.37 -32.82 22.46
CA PHE A 134 11.48 -31.73 22.82
C PHE A 134 12.10 -30.93 23.96
N LYS A 135 12.09 -29.61 23.83
CA LYS A 135 12.53 -28.69 24.89
C LYS A 135 11.54 -27.53 24.98
N SER A 136 10.95 -27.35 26.15
CA SER A 136 10.23 -26.14 26.54
C SER A 136 11.24 -25.12 27.07
N PHE A 137 11.04 -23.84 26.75
CA PHE A 137 11.91 -22.75 27.14
C PHE A 137 11.14 -21.57 27.78
N SER A 138 9.84 -21.45 27.53
CA SER A 138 8.99 -20.48 28.20
C SER A 138 7.57 -21.03 28.35
N GLN A 139 6.77 -20.46 29.25
CA GLN A 139 5.41 -20.90 29.52
C GLN A 139 4.58 -19.70 29.98
N ASP A 140 3.38 -19.60 29.45
CA ASP A 140 2.31 -18.73 29.95
C ASP A 140 1.17 -19.56 30.58
N ASP A 141 0.04 -18.95 30.90
CA ASP A 141 -1.09 -19.63 31.55
C ASP A 141 -1.79 -20.68 30.67
N THR A 142 -1.58 -20.66 29.36
CA THR A 142 -2.30 -21.47 28.35
C THR A 142 -1.35 -22.35 27.55
N TYR A 143 -0.18 -21.83 27.21
CA TYR A 143 0.75 -22.45 26.28
C TYR A 143 2.17 -22.60 26.87
N SER A 144 2.85 -23.61 26.39
CA SER A 144 4.29 -23.80 26.55
C SER A 144 4.97 -23.49 25.23
N TRP A 145 5.86 -22.50 25.23
CA TRP A 145 6.74 -22.18 24.11
C TRP A 145 7.86 -23.19 24.05
N CYS A 146 8.06 -23.81 22.92
CA CYS A 146 8.91 -24.97 22.81
C CYS A 146 9.53 -25.12 21.43
N ILE A 147 10.57 -25.94 21.41
CA ILE A 147 11.21 -26.42 20.21
C ILE A 147 11.16 -27.94 20.20
N TYR A 148 10.87 -28.54 19.05
CA TYR A 148 11.19 -29.94 18.86
C TYR A 148 12.11 -30.12 17.65
N MET A 149 12.86 -31.19 17.69
CA MET A 149 13.88 -31.54 16.70
C MET A 149 13.70 -32.99 16.30
N THR A 150 13.84 -33.25 15.01
CA THR A 150 13.81 -34.61 14.47
C THR A 150 14.74 -34.71 13.26
N THR A 151 15.04 -35.91 12.80
CA THR A 151 15.78 -36.10 11.56
C THR A 151 14.85 -36.04 10.37
N GLU A 152 15.36 -35.68 9.20
CA GLU A 152 14.61 -35.59 7.94
C GLU A 152 13.77 -36.86 7.66
N LYS A 153 14.32 -38.04 7.95
CA LYS A 153 13.63 -39.32 7.75
C LYS A 153 12.29 -39.43 8.51
N TYR A 154 12.17 -38.79 9.66
CA TYR A 154 11.00 -38.91 10.54
C TYR A 154 10.21 -37.61 10.65
N GLU A 155 10.56 -36.62 9.83
CA GLU A 155 9.93 -35.28 9.87
C GLU A 155 8.40 -35.35 9.79
N GLY A 156 7.86 -36.05 8.79
CA GLY A 156 6.42 -36.15 8.61
C GLY A 156 5.70 -36.86 9.74
N ASP A 157 6.27 -37.93 10.28
CA ASP A 157 5.68 -38.71 11.38
C ASP A 157 5.65 -37.88 12.66
N VAL A 158 6.73 -37.15 12.92
CA VAL A 158 6.85 -36.32 14.13
C VAL A 158 5.97 -35.07 14.00
N ASP A 159 5.97 -34.41 12.84
CA ASP A 159 5.09 -33.26 12.58
C ASP A 159 3.60 -33.64 12.76
N ASN A 160 3.20 -34.85 12.36
CA ASN A 160 1.83 -35.36 12.59
C ASN A 160 1.53 -35.57 14.08
N VAL A 161 2.49 -36.07 14.87
CA VAL A 161 2.32 -36.20 16.33
C VAL A 161 2.08 -34.83 16.96
N PHE A 162 2.92 -33.84 16.67
CA PHE A 162 2.79 -32.50 17.23
C PHE A 162 1.51 -31.78 16.74
N SER A 163 1.14 -31.97 15.48
CA SER A 163 -0.13 -31.47 14.93
C SER A 163 -1.35 -32.06 15.68
N SER A 164 -1.33 -33.35 15.98
CA SER A 164 -2.42 -34.00 16.76
C SER A 164 -2.50 -33.51 18.20
N LEU A 165 -1.45 -32.90 18.71
CA LEU A 165 -1.36 -32.28 20.03
C LEU A 165 -1.67 -30.77 20.00
N TYR A 166 -2.14 -30.24 18.87
CA TYR A 166 -2.45 -28.83 18.63
C TYR A 166 -1.21 -27.92 18.75
N PHE A 167 -0.07 -28.39 18.25
CA PHE A 167 1.11 -27.56 18.14
C PHE A 167 0.93 -26.47 17.11
N GLU A 168 1.07 -25.22 17.52
CA GLU A 168 1.05 -24.06 16.66
C GLU A 168 2.48 -23.68 16.28
N ARG A 169 2.84 -23.95 15.02
CA ARG A 169 4.17 -23.68 14.50
C ARG A 169 4.41 -22.19 14.31
N ILE A 170 5.54 -21.71 14.80
CA ILE A 170 6.07 -20.38 14.54
C ILE A 170 7.20 -20.51 13.53
N ARG A 171 7.17 -19.66 12.50
CA ARG A 171 8.24 -19.59 11.52
C ARG A 171 9.11 -18.38 11.85
N ILE A 172 10.38 -18.63 12.13
CA ILE A 172 11.37 -17.57 12.24
C ILE A 172 11.76 -17.20 10.80
N PRO A 173 11.67 -15.92 10.41
CA PRO A 173 12.08 -15.50 9.08
C PRO A 173 13.57 -15.74 8.84
N GLN A 174 13.95 -16.11 7.62
CA GLN A 174 15.35 -16.44 7.29
C GLN A 174 16.30 -15.23 7.30
N PHE A 175 15.76 -14.02 7.29
CA PHE A 175 16.54 -12.79 7.37
C PHE A 175 16.96 -12.44 8.81
N VAL A 176 16.49 -13.20 9.81
CA VAL A 176 16.84 -13.01 11.23
C VAL A 176 18.09 -13.83 11.52
N HIS A 177 19.16 -13.17 11.96
CA HIS A 177 20.49 -13.79 12.17
C HIS A 177 20.99 -13.61 13.60
N GLY A 178 21.96 -14.44 14.01
CA GLY A 178 22.62 -14.34 15.31
C GLY A 178 21.82 -14.97 16.45
N THR A 179 22.05 -14.51 17.66
CA THR A 179 21.26 -14.94 18.82
C THR A 179 19.90 -14.23 18.84
N PRO A 180 18.86 -14.80 19.45
CA PRO A 180 17.56 -14.13 19.55
C PRO A 180 17.64 -12.72 20.14
N GLU A 181 18.48 -12.50 21.16
CA GLU A 181 18.69 -11.19 21.76
C GLU A 181 19.31 -10.19 20.77
N SER A 182 20.41 -10.58 20.08
CA SER A 182 21.05 -9.72 19.08
C SER A 182 20.14 -9.45 17.89
N ALA A 183 19.37 -10.45 17.46
CA ALA A 183 18.39 -10.31 16.39
C ALA A 183 17.25 -9.33 16.76
N ALA A 184 16.76 -9.42 18.01
CA ALA A 184 15.73 -8.50 18.50
C ALA A 184 16.24 -7.05 18.50
N GLN A 185 17.50 -6.82 18.90
CA GLN A 185 18.08 -5.48 18.88
C GLN A 185 18.26 -4.96 17.45
N THR A 186 18.77 -5.78 16.54
CA THR A 186 18.92 -5.43 15.13
C THR A 186 17.57 -5.04 14.51
N LEU A 187 16.51 -5.84 14.74
CA LEU A 187 15.17 -5.54 14.24
C LEU A 187 14.62 -4.23 14.82
N LEU A 188 14.88 -3.92 16.09
CA LEU A 188 14.47 -2.65 16.69
C LEU A 188 15.19 -1.46 16.03
N ASP A 189 16.49 -1.58 15.80
CA ASP A 189 17.29 -0.53 15.18
C ASP A 189 16.86 -0.30 13.72
N GLU A 190 16.55 -1.36 12.97
CA GLU A 190 16.02 -1.29 11.61
C GLU A 190 14.64 -0.61 11.58
N ILE A 191 13.72 -1.02 12.47
CA ILE A 191 12.39 -0.40 12.57
C ILE A 191 12.51 1.10 12.86
N GLU A 192 13.35 1.50 13.80
CA GLU A 192 13.56 2.91 14.14
C GLU A 192 14.15 3.70 12.96
N ASN A 193 15.10 3.11 12.24
CA ASN A 193 15.69 3.74 11.05
C ASN A 193 14.66 3.91 9.93
N ASP A 194 13.86 2.89 9.66
CA ASP A 194 12.85 2.92 8.59
C ASP A 194 11.69 3.86 8.95
N GLU A 195 11.30 3.95 10.23
CA GLU A 195 10.33 4.95 10.69
C GLU A 195 10.86 6.39 10.48
N LYS A 196 12.15 6.64 10.69
CA LYS A 196 12.79 7.94 10.35
C LYS A 196 12.78 8.21 8.85
N GLN A 197 13.00 7.19 8.03
CA GLN A 197 12.92 7.33 6.57
C GLN A 197 11.50 7.65 6.10
N ILE A 198 10.46 7.06 6.71
CA ILE A 198 9.06 7.41 6.41
C ILE A 198 8.80 8.89 6.68
N LEU A 199 9.24 9.42 7.83
CA LEU A 199 9.10 10.85 8.14
C LEU A 199 9.76 11.74 7.08
N HIS A 200 10.92 11.33 6.56
CA HIS A 200 11.58 12.05 5.49
C HIS A 200 10.79 11.99 4.17
N VAL A 201 10.22 10.84 3.83
CA VAL A 201 9.37 10.68 2.62
C VAL A 201 8.10 11.50 2.76
N ASP A 202 7.47 11.52 3.93
CA ASP A 202 6.30 12.35 4.20
C ASP A 202 6.61 13.84 4.04
N ASP A 203 7.77 14.30 4.49
CA ASP A 203 8.27 15.67 4.29
C ASP A 203 8.45 16.00 2.80
N VAL A 204 8.96 15.07 2.00
CA VAL A 204 9.10 15.21 0.54
C VAL A 204 7.73 15.32 -0.13
N ILE A 205 6.76 14.50 0.30
CA ILE A 205 5.38 14.56 -0.21
C ILE A 205 4.73 15.91 0.13
N GLU A 206 4.85 16.38 1.36
CA GLU A 206 4.27 17.67 1.77
C GLU A 206 4.92 18.86 1.06
N LYS A 207 6.23 18.82 0.83
CA LYS A 207 6.91 19.81 -0.01
C LYS A 207 6.39 19.81 -1.44
N LEU A 208 6.24 18.63 -2.05
CA LEU A 208 5.70 18.51 -3.40
C LEU A 208 4.29 19.10 -3.49
N LYS A 209 3.42 18.80 -2.52
CA LYS A 209 2.07 19.37 -2.43
C LYS A 209 2.12 20.90 -2.30
N GLY A 210 3.02 21.42 -1.48
CA GLY A 210 3.21 22.86 -1.31
C GLY A 210 3.67 23.56 -2.60
N GLU A 211 4.66 22.98 -3.28
CA GLU A 211 5.23 23.51 -4.53
C GLU A 211 4.21 23.52 -5.67
N CYS A 212 3.41 22.49 -5.83
CA CYS A 212 2.46 22.37 -6.92
C CYS A 212 1.11 23.07 -6.67
N ARG A 213 0.79 23.44 -5.42
CA ARG A 213 -0.54 23.90 -5.00
C ARG A 213 -1.07 25.08 -5.81
N GLU A 214 -0.24 26.09 -6.04
CA GLU A 214 -0.66 27.30 -6.77
C GLU A 214 -0.95 27.00 -8.23
N GLU A 215 -0.07 26.24 -8.90
CA GLU A 215 -0.24 25.90 -10.31
C GLU A 215 -1.40 24.92 -10.52
N MET A 216 -1.54 23.92 -9.66
CA MET A 216 -2.69 23.00 -9.68
C MET A 216 -4.02 23.75 -9.43
N ALA A 217 -4.03 24.78 -8.59
CA ALA A 217 -5.22 25.61 -8.38
C ALA A 217 -5.58 26.46 -9.62
N LYS A 218 -4.58 26.96 -10.35
CA LYS A 218 -4.82 27.63 -11.64
C LYS A 218 -5.38 26.65 -12.69
N ILE A 219 -4.77 25.47 -12.83
CA ILE A 219 -5.24 24.42 -13.73
C ILE A 219 -6.69 24.02 -13.41
N LYS A 220 -7.03 23.87 -12.11
CA LYS A 220 -8.41 23.63 -11.68
C LYS A 220 -9.36 24.69 -12.22
N GLY A 221 -9.04 25.97 -11.95
CA GLY A 221 -9.87 27.09 -12.39
C GLY A 221 -10.05 27.14 -13.91
N GLU A 222 -9.00 26.88 -14.66
CA GLU A 222 -9.01 26.84 -16.13
C GLU A 222 -9.84 25.67 -16.66
N LEU A 223 -9.64 24.45 -16.16
CA LEU A 223 -10.41 23.28 -16.57
C LEU A 223 -11.90 23.44 -16.23
N GLU A 224 -12.25 23.94 -15.07
CA GLU A 224 -13.64 24.19 -14.68
C GLU A 224 -14.29 25.30 -15.55
N PHE A 225 -13.55 26.34 -15.91
CA PHE A 225 -14.02 27.37 -16.81
C PHE A 225 -14.27 26.84 -18.22
N LEU A 226 -13.32 26.06 -18.77
CA LEU A 226 -13.43 25.43 -20.08
C LEU A 226 -14.59 24.45 -20.16
N ASP A 227 -14.75 23.60 -19.15
CA ASP A 227 -15.84 22.64 -19.07
C ASP A 227 -17.20 23.35 -19.10
N ARG A 228 -17.38 24.41 -18.30
CA ARG A 228 -18.61 25.24 -18.33
C ARG A 228 -18.85 25.89 -19.67
N THR A 229 -17.80 26.36 -20.33
CA THR A 229 -17.89 26.97 -21.66
C THR A 229 -18.34 25.94 -22.71
N PHE A 230 -17.78 24.72 -22.66
CA PHE A 230 -18.22 23.64 -23.55
C PHE A 230 -19.66 23.20 -23.28
N VAL A 231 -20.06 23.09 -22.03
CA VAL A 231 -21.45 22.78 -21.66
C VAL A 231 -22.39 23.89 -22.15
N ALA A 232 -22.02 25.17 -22.08
CA ALA A 232 -22.81 26.29 -22.56
C ALA A 232 -22.97 26.25 -24.07
N ARG A 233 -22.02 25.70 -24.86
CA ARG A 233 -22.14 25.55 -26.32
C ARG A 233 -23.32 24.69 -26.77
N LYS A 234 -23.77 23.75 -25.92
CA LYS A 234 -24.99 22.94 -26.20
C LYS A 234 -26.26 23.79 -26.32
N TYR A 235 -26.25 25.00 -25.79
CA TYR A 235 -27.36 25.96 -25.88
C TYR A 235 -27.18 26.97 -27.01
N VAL A 236 -26.11 26.82 -27.82
CA VAL A 236 -25.82 27.70 -28.96
C VAL A 236 -26.16 26.96 -30.27
N VAL A 237 -26.94 27.57 -31.10
CA VAL A 237 -27.33 27.05 -32.43
C VAL A 237 -26.64 27.88 -33.52
N GLY A 238 -25.93 27.23 -34.43
CA GLY A 238 -25.29 27.86 -35.58
C GLY A 238 -26.26 28.07 -36.74
N LEU A 239 -26.29 29.25 -37.27
CA LEU A 239 -27.01 29.57 -38.52
C LEU A 239 -26.00 29.86 -39.66
N GLY A 240 -25.69 28.84 -40.47
CA GLY A 240 -24.65 28.94 -41.48
C GLY A 240 -23.23 29.12 -40.89
N GLN A 241 -22.29 29.60 -41.72
CA GLN A 241 -20.88 29.78 -41.26
C GLN A 241 -20.61 31.10 -40.49
N ARG A 242 -21.59 31.95 -40.26
CA ARG A 242 -21.36 33.33 -39.77
C ARG A 242 -22.19 33.80 -38.57
N PHE A 243 -23.20 33.08 -38.15
CA PHE A 243 -24.07 33.52 -37.05
C PHE A 243 -24.32 32.40 -36.04
N SER A 244 -24.29 32.74 -34.74
CA SER A 244 -24.74 31.90 -33.66
C SER A 244 -25.86 32.56 -32.88
N ILE A 245 -26.87 31.79 -32.49
CA ILE A 245 -28.01 32.23 -31.70
C ILE A 245 -27.96 31.47 -30.35
N THR A 246 -28.01 32.18 -29.24
CA THR A 246 -28.16 31.60 -27.91
C THR A 246 -29.62 31.70 -27.47
N GLY A 247 -30.19 30.57 -27.06
CA GLY A 247 -31.54 30.49 -26.51
C GLY A 247 -31.54 30.46 -25.00
#